data_b6c936de6855454b181c6ffeca69af02
#
_entry.id   b6c936de6855454b181c6ffeca69af02
#
_cell.length_a   1.000
_cell.length_b   1.000
_cell.length_c   1.000
_cell.angle_alpha   90.00
_cell.angle_beta   90.00
_cell.angle_gamma   90.00
#
_symmetry.space_group_name_H-M   'P 1'
#
loop_
_entity.id
_entity.type
_entity.pdbx_description
1 polymer ?
#
loop_
_entity_poly.entity_id
_entity_poly.type
_entity_poly.pdbx_seq_one_letter_code
_entity_poly.pdbx_strand_id
1 'polypeptide(L)'
;MKKMIFICLLALFAPHEGLAAGERTPAGGRALAMGGTSVTMRDFWSICNNQAGAAWIKQTSAGLSFENRFLLGELMYEQLGFALPMKPGTFSLMANRFGNSHYSEMKAGLSYARKLGKHFSVGVQLDYLHIHVAEDYGNKTLASCEIGLLYNGDKHLSIGVQLLNPVPVKIILHPPEQLPSLICIGLAYQFSDEFLVSVETEKDLQNPLAFRTGAEYRFAAPACARIGISTCPVTFTFGVGLEFGKLKFDMASGYHQALGFSPSGSLTYSFN
;
A
#
# COMPACT_ATOMS: atom_id res chain seq x y z
N MET A 1 34.98 -13.74 -1.11
CA MET A 1 34.07 -12.63 -1.45
C MET A 1 33.28 -12.87 -2.76
N LYS A 2 33.89 -13.17 -3.92
CA LYS A 2 33.17 -13.40 -5.19
C LYS A 2 32.15 -14.55 -5.14
N LYS A 3 32.42 -15.67 -4.45
CA LYS A 3 31.49 -16.81 -4.29
C LYS A 3 30.28 -16.47 -3.39
N MET A 4 30.46 -15.59 -2.39
CA MET A 4 29.39 -15.18 -1.48
C MET A 4 28.41 -14.21 -2.17
N ILE A 5 28.92 -13.34 -3.05
CA ILE A 5 28.09 -12.44 -3.87
C ILE A 5 27.25 -13.25 -4.88
N PHE A 6 27.80 -14.33 -5.44
CA PHE A 6 27.10 -15.20 -6.39
C PHE A 6 25.98 -16.00 -5.71
N ILE A 7 26.17 -16.44 -4.47
CA ILE A 7 25.15 -17.15 -3.67
C ILE A 7 24.01 -16.18 -3.28
N CYS A 8 24.33 -14.93 -2.92
CA CYS A 8 23.30 -13.90 -2.67
C CYS A 8 22.51 -13.55 -3.94
N LEU A 9 23.13 -13.56 -5.12
CA LEU A 9 22.42 -13.36 -6.39
C LEU A 9 21.51 -14.55 -6.76
N LEU A 10 21.94 -15.79 -6.47
CA LEU A 10 21.11 -16.97 -6.74
C LEU A 10 19.90 -17.08 -5.82
N ALA A 11 19.99 -16.59 -4.59
CA ALA A 11 18.87 -16.56 -3.63
C ALA A 11 17.73 -15.62 -4.08
N LEU A 12 17.99 -14.69 -4.99
CA LEU A 12 16.99 -13.80 -5.57
C LEU A 12 16.08 -14.47 -6.62
N PHE A 13 16.40 -15.69 -7.05
CA PHE A 13 15.65 -16.44 -8.07
C PHE A 13 14.90 -17.66 -7.52
N ALA A 14 14.76 -17.78 -6.22
CA ALA A 14 13.93 -18.85 -5.65
C ALA A 14 12.45 -18.63 -6.08
N PRO A 15 11.77 -19.65 -6.63
CA PRO A 15 10.34 -19.53 -6.93
C PRO A 15 9.61 -19.29 -5.61
N HIS A 16 8.88 -18.19 -5.55
CA HIS A 16 8.01 -17.86 -4.41
C HIS A 16 6.63 -18.41 -4.75
N GLU A 17 6.12 -19.25 -3.88
CA GLU A 17 4.73 -19.67 -3.95
C GLU A 17 3.86 -18.43 -3.72
N GLY A 18 2.97 -18.15 -4.67
CA GLY A 18 2.07 -16.99 -4.59
C GLY A 18 1.09 -17.16 -3.44
N LEU A 19 0.87 -16.11 -2.68
CA LEU A 19 -0.20 -16.06 -1.69
C LEU A 19 -1.55 -16.00 -2.40
N ALA A 20 -2.47 -16.84 -1.96
CA ALA A 20 -3.77 -16.97 -2.60
C ALA A 20 -4.77 -15.90 -2.15
N ALA A 21 -4.73 -15.40 -0.93
CA ALA A 21 -5.71 -14.45 -0.42
C ALA A 21 -5.09 -13.41 0.54
N GLY A 22 -5.57 -12.16 0.47
CA GLY A 22 -5.22 -11.12 1.43
C GLY A 22 -3.83 -10.51 1.26
N GLU A 23 -3.25 -10.57 0.06
CA GLU A 23 -1.99 -9.88 -0.25
C GLU A 23 -2.13 -8.36 -0.04
N ARG A 24 -1.16 -7.77 0.67
CA ARG A 24 -1.13 -6.32 0.82
C ARG A 24 -0.82 -5.64 -0.50
N THR A 25 -1.77 -4.89 -1.02
CA THR A 25 -1.59 -4.03 -2.19
C THR A 25 -1.55 -2.58 -1.76
N PRO A 26 -0.40 -1.89 -1.95
CA PRO A 26 -0.32 -0.45 -1.68
C PRO A 26 -1.35 0.33 -2.48
N ALA A 27 -2.02 1.28 -1.82
CA ALA A 27 -3.06 2.09 -2.43
C ALA A 27 -2.49 3.37 -3.04
N GLY A 28 -3.03 3.74 -4.20
CA GLY A 28 -2.72 4.98 -4.89
C GLY A 28 -1.49 4.91 -5.80
N GLY A 29 -1.56 5.60 -6.93
CA GLY A 29 -0.51 5.59 -7.95
C GLY A 29 0.85 6.07 -7.42
N ARG A 30 0.86 6.96 -6.41
CA ARG A 30 2.11 7.40 -5.77
C ARG A 30 2.87 6.24 -5.14
N ALA A 31 2.21 5.44 -4.29
CA ALA A 31 2.84 4.31 -3.62
C ALA A 31 3.29 3.24 -4.62
N LEU A 32 2.43 2.94 -5.61
CA LEU A 32 2.73 1.97 -6.66
C LEU A 32 3.95 2.41 -7.50
N ALA A 33 4.07 3.70 -7.85
CA ALA A 33 5.22 4.23 -8.58
C ALA A 33 6.53 4.19 -7.80
N MET A 34 6.46 4.16 -6.46
CA MET A 34 7.62 4.15 -5.55
C MET A 34 7.96 2.74 -5.05
N GLY A 35 7.78 1.70 -5.88
CA GLY A 35 8.09 0.32 -5.50
C GLY A 35 7.15 -0.27 -4.46
N GLY A 36 6.01 0.37 -4.20
CA GLY A 36 5.08 -0.02 -3.15
C GLY A 36 5.44 0.49 -1.75
N THR A 37 6.46 1.35 -1.60
CA THR A 37 6.73 1.99 -0.31
C THR A 37 5.58 2.92 0.07
N SER A 38 5.04 2.78 1.27
CA SER A 38 3.81 3.50 1.63
C SER A 38 3.64 3.78 3.12
N VAL A 39 4.31 3.03 4.02
CA VAL A 39 4.08 3.15 5.48
C VAL A 39 4.50 4.49 6.08
N THR A 40 5.33 5.27 5.36
CA THR A 40 5.77 6.60 5.79
C THR A 40 4.96 7.74 5.17
N MET A 41 4.04 7.43 4.25
CA MET A 41 3.25 8.44 3.53
C MET A 41 2.20 9.10 4.42
N ARG A 42 1.95 10.39 4.15
CA ARG A 42 1.01 11.25 4.88
C ARG A 42 -0.01 11.89 3.95
N ASP A 43 -0.16 11.35 2.74
CA ASP A 43 -1.16 11.78 1.79
C ASP A 43 -2.51 11.09 2.02
N PHE A 44 -3.46 11.35 1.14
CA PHE A 44 -4.80 10.77 1.22
C PHE A 44 -4.78 9.24 1.30
N TRP A 45 -3.92 8.56 0.51
CA TRP A 45 -3.90 7.10 0.43
C TRP A 45 -3.32 6.42 1.67
N SER A 46 -2.81 7.20 2.65
CA SER A 46 -2.44 6.65 3.96
C SER A 46 -3.62 6.01 4.70
N ILE A 47 -4.87 6.36 4.37
CA ILE A 47 -6.07 5.71 4.91
C ILE A 47 -6.14 4.20 4.60
N CYS A 48 -5.51 3.77 3.50
CA CYS A 48 -5.43 2.38 3.08
C CYS A 48 -4.06 1.75 3.38
N ASN A 49 -3.00 2.58 3.47
CA ASN A 49 -1.62 2.11 3.58
C ASN A 49 -1.15 2.02 5.04
N ASN A 50 -0.97 3.17 5.69
CA ASN A 50 -0.68 3.26 7.11
C ASN A 50 -1.59 4.31 7.73
N GLN A 51 -2.58 3.89 8.46
CA GLN A 51 -3.65 4.74 8.99
C GLN A 51 -3.13 5.89 9.86
N ALA A 52 -1.95 5.71 10.48
CA ALA A 52 -1.31 6.78 11.26
C ALA A 52 -0.99 8.02 10.40
N GLY A 53 -0.74 7.84 9.10
CA GLY A 53 -0.53 8.92 8.15
C GLY A 53 -1.78 9.78 7.94
N ALA A 54 -2.97 9.21 8.08
CA ALA A 54 -4.24 9.93 7.93
C ALA A 54 -4.43 11.05 8.98
N ALA A 55 -3.77 10.96 10.12
CA ALA A 55 -3.77 12.04 11.13
C ALA A 55 -3.18 13.37 10.62
N TRP A 56 -2.49 13.35 9.47
CA TRP A 56 -1.87 14.52 8.86
C TRP A 56 -2.71 15.13 7.74
N ILE A 57 -3.79 14.47 7.33
CA ILE A 57 -4.75 14.99 6.36
C ILE A 57 -5.44 16.21 6.97
N LYS A 58 -5.50 17.31 6.20
CA LYS A 58 -6.03 18.59 6.67
C LYS A 58 -7.42 18.90 6.13
N GLN A 59 -7.80 18.32 5.00
CA GLN A 59 -9.02 18.60 4.29
C GLN A 59 -9.81 17.31 4.08
N THR A 60 -11.13 17.41 4.18
CA THR A 60 -12.01 16.31 3.76
C THR A 60 -11.68 15.94 2.33
N SER A 61 -11.46 14.66 2.07
CA SER A 61 -10.98 14.20 0.78
C SER A 61 -11.64 12.88 0.40
N ALA A 62 -11.83 12.68 -0.90
CA ALA A 62 -12.27 11.43 -1.48
C ALA A 62 -11.34 11.05 -2.64
N GLY A 63 -11.21 9.77 -2.91
CA GLY A 63 -10.37 9.33 -4.01
C GLY A 63 -10.73 7.94 -4.49
N LEU A 64 -10.29 7.66 -5.71
CA LEU A 64 -10.36 6.36 -6.36
C LEU A 64 -9.00 5.99 -6.92
N SER A 65 -8.68 4.70 -6.91
CA SER A 65 -7.47 4.14 -7.49
C SER A 65 -7.80 2.83 -8.18
N PHE A 66 -7.07 2.53 -9.22
CA PHE A 66 -7.14 1.25 -9.91
C PHE A 66 -5.75 0.79 -10.33
N GLU A 67 -5.58 -0.52 -10.38
CA GLU A 67 -4.41 -1.19 -10.95
C GLU A 67 -4.90 -2.37 -11.80
N ASN A 68 -4.41 -2.45 -13.04
CA ASN A 68 -4.64 -3.61 -13.89
C ASN A 68 -3.36 -4.45 -13.92
N ARG A 69 -3.32 -5.51 -13.08
CA ARG A 69 -2.14 -6.35 -12.97
C ARG A 69 -1.91 -7.13 -14.25
N PHE A 70 -0.72 -6.94 -14.81
CA PHE A 70 -0.24 -7.65 -16.03
C PHE A 70 -1.12 -7.47 -17.26
N LEU A 71 -1.91 -6.37 -17.30
CA LEU A 71 -2.90 -6.10 -18.36
C LEU A 71 -3.98 -7.18 -18.48
N LEU A 72 -4.25 -7.92 -17.39
CA LEU A 72 -5.29 -8.93 -17.34
C LEU A 72 -6.53 -8.35 -16.63
N GLY A 73 -7.66 -8.34 -17.32
CA GLY A 73 -8.92 -7.78 -16.80
C GLY A 73 -9.41 -8.52 -15.53
N GLU A 74 -9.06 -9.79 -15.41
CA GLU A 74 -9.37 -10.65 -14.27
C GLU A 74 -8.60 -10.26 -12.98
N LEU A 75 -7.49 -9.55 -13.12
CA LEU A 75 -6.63 -9.13 -12.03
C LEU A 75 -6.72 -7.62 -11.76
N MET A 76 -7.91 -7.05 -11.98
CA MET A 76 -8.19 -5.66 -11.66
C MET A 76 -8.29 -5.47 -10.15
N TYR A 77 -7.60 -4.43 -9.66
CA TYR A 77 -7.68 -3.98 -8.27
C TYR A 77 -8.22 -2.56 -8.23
N GLU A 78 -9.34 -2.39 -7.55
CA GLU A 78 -10.06 -1.13 -7.45
C GLU A 78 -10.12 -0.68 -6.00
N GLN A 79 -9.97 0.61 -5.74
CA GLN A 79 -9.98 1.17 -4.39
C GLN A 79 -10.75 2.48 -4.37
N LEU A 80 -11.53 2.65 -3.32
CA LEU A 80 -12.24 3.88 -2.99
C LEU A 80 -11.87 4.29 -1.57
N GLY A 81 -11.83 5.59 -1.33
CA GLY A 81 -11.55 6.11 -0.01
C GLY A 81 -12.22 7.43 0.26
N PHE A 82 -12.48 7.68 1.56
CA PHE A 82 -12.99 8.94 2.07
C PHE A 82 -12.32 9.24 3.41
N ALA A 83 -11.81 10.46 3.57
CA ALA A 83 -11.17 10.93 4.79
C ALA A 83 -11.89 12.17 5.32
N LEU A 84 -12.24 12.14 6.61
CA LEU A 84 -12.91 13.23 7.32
C LEU A 84 -12.04 13.67 8.51
N PRO A 85 -11.18 14.69 8.32
CA PRO A 85 -10.44 15.28 9.43
C PRO A 85 -11.39 16.01 10.37
N MET A 86 -11.28 15.71 11.66
CA MET A 86 -12.04 16.32 12.75
C MET A 86 -11.11 16.66 13.91
N LYS A 87 -11.59 17.39 14.91
CA LYS A 87 -10.91 17.49 16.20
C LYS A 87 -11.47 16.38 17.10
N PRO A 88 -10.64 15.46 17.64
CA PRO A 88 -9.18 15.49 17.76
C PRO A 88 -8.41 14.59 16.77
N GLY A 89 -9.04 14.02 15.72
CA GLY A 89 -8.36 13.10 14.78
C GLY A 89 -9.12 12.97 13.46
N THR A 90 -8.69 12.06 12.60
CA THR A 90 -9.26 11.81 11.27
C THR A 90 -9.99 10.46 11.26
N PHE A 91 -11.25 10.46 10.89
CA PHE A 91 -11.97 9.24 10.52
C PHE A 91 -11.81 8.98 9.03
N SER A 92 -11.73 7.72 8.65
CA SER A 92 -11.65 7.35 7.25
C SER A 92 -12.43 6.08 6.95
N LEU A 93 -12.98 6.02 5.75
CA LEU A 93 -13.61 4.85 5.18
C LEU A 93 -12.84 4.45 3.93
N MET A 94 -12.63 3.16 3.74
CA MET A 94 -12.04 2.63 2.53
C MET A 94 -12.83 1.39 2.09
N ALA A 95 -12.82 1.16 0.78
CA ALA A 95 -13.27 -0.09 0.19
C ALA A 95 -12.32 -0.45 -0.95
N ASN A 96 -12.02 -1.73 -1.09
CA ASN A 96 -11.33 -2.24 -2.25
C ASN A 96 -11.99 -3.51 -2.78
N ARG A 97 -11.72 -3.79 -4.05
CA ARG A 97 -12.13 -5.00 -4.72
C ARG A 97 -11.00 -5.50 -5.61
N PHE A 98 -10.78 -6.80 -5.60
CA PHE A 98 -9.86 -7.51 -6.48
C PHE A 98 -10.57 -8.68 -7.14
N GLY A 99 -10.19 -8.98 -8.39
CA GLY A 99 -10.62 -10.19 -9.08
C GLY A 99 -11.85 -10.03 -9.97
N ASN A 100 -12.47 -11.16 -10.30
CA ASN A 100 -13.54 -11.27 -11.28
C ASN A 100 -14.77 -12.00 -10.71
N SER A 101 -15.64 -12.54 -11.59
CA SER A 101 -16.84 -13.29 -11.19
C SER A 101 -16.56 -14.68 -10.62
N HIS A 102 -15.39 -15.29 -10.90
CA HIS A 102 -15.03 -16.62 -10.40
C HIS A 102 -14.27 -16.56 -9.08
N TYR A 103 -13.46 -15.53 -8.91
CA TYR A 103 -12.75 -15.25 -7.67
C TYR A 103 -12.72 -13.75 -7.42
N SER A 104 -13.22 -13.32 -6.27
CA SER A 104 -13.11 -11.92 -5.88
C SER A 104 -12.91 -11.74 -4.38
N GLU A 105 -12.12 -10.76 -4.04
CA GLU A 105 -11.92 -10.29 -2.68
C GLU A 105 -12.47 -8.87 -2.57
N MET A 106 -13.21 -8.61 -1.51
CA MET A 106 -13.69 -7.28 -1.14
C MET A 106 -13.26 -6.99 0.30
N LYS A 107 -12.72 -5.81 0.53
CA LYS A 107 -12.38 -5.32 1.86
C LYS A 107 -13.01 -3.96 2.07
N ALA A 108 -13.69 -3.78 3.19
CA ALA A 108 -14.16 -2.48 3.66
C ALA A 108 -13.54 -2.19 5.02
N GLY A 109 -12.97 -1.00 5.19
CA GLY A 109 -12.27 -0.59 6.40
C GLY A 109 -12.82 0.72 6.96
N LEU A 110 -12.99 0.77 8.28
CA LEU A 110 -13.25 1.98 9.05
C LEU A 110 -12.04 2.28 9.92
N SER A 111 -11.44 3.43 9.76
CA SER A 111 -10.24 3.80 10.51
C SER A 111 -10.39 5.11 11.28
N TYR A 112 -9.60 5.22 12.34
CA TYR A 112 -9.40 6.43 13.12
C TYR A 112 -7.92 6.66 13.35
N ALA A 113 -7.46 7.87 13.09
CA ALA A 113 -6.07 8.27 13.27
C ALA A 113 -5.96 9.56 14.08
N ARG A 114 -4.94 9.65 14.94
CA ARG A 114 -4.72 10.81 15.79
C ARG A 114 -3.23 11.13 15.94
N LYS A 115 -2.91 12.43 15.99
CA LYS A 115 -1.58 12.90 16.38
C LYS A 115 -1.37 12.76 17.88
N LEU A 116 -0.22 12.24 18.27
CA LEU A 116 0.27 12.19 19.64
C LEU A 116 1.42 13.19 19.77
N GLY A 117 1.08 14.46 20.03
CA GLY A 117 2.04 15.55 20.02
C GLY A 117 2.44 16.04 18.63
N LYS A 118 3.68 16.53 18.48
CA LYS A 118 4.14 17.20 17.25
C LYS A 118 4.65 16.22 16.19
N HIS A 119 5.24 15.11 16.62
CA HIS A 119 6.01 14.22 15.73
C HIS A 119 5.38 12.84 15.57
N PHE A 120 4.56 12.39 16.49
CA PHE A 120 3.97 11.05 16.46
C PHE A 120 2.52 11.06 16.05
N SER A 121 2.09 10.01 15.38
CA SER A 121 0.69 9.69 15.16
C SER A 121 0.45 8.19 15.23
N VAL A 122 -0.76 7.83 15.56
CA VAL A 122 -1.26 6.46 15.63
C VAL A 122 -2.55 6.37 14.84
N GLY A 123 -2.78 5.21 14.23
CA GLY A 123 -4.02 4.91 13.54
C GLY A 123 -4.42 3.47 13.78
N VAL A 124 -5.70 3.22 13.82
CA VAL A 124 -6.30 1.89 13.92
C VAL A 124 -7.37 1.75 12.84
N GLN A 125 -7.54 0.55 12.33
CA GLN A 125 -8.57 0.22 11.35
C GLN A 125 -9.23 -1.11 11.71
N LEU A 126 -10.52 -1.17 11.50
CA LEU A 126 -11.31 -2.41 11.55
C LEU A 126 -11.73 -2.74 10.14
N ASP A 127 -11.49 -3.97 9.74
CA ASP A 127 -11.74 -4.47 8.40
C ASP A 127 -12.82 -5.53 8.38
N TYR A 128 -13.67 -5.43 7.39
CA TYR A 128 -14.58 -6.47 6.93
C TYR A 128 -14.04 -6.99 5.59
N LEU A 129 -13.76 -8.29 5.52
CA LEU A 129 -13.28 -8.95 4.31
C LEU A 129 -14.33 -9.95 3.86
N HIS A 130 -14.59 -9.95 2.56
CA HIS A 130 -15.47 -10.91 1.90
C HIS A 130 -14.74 -11.52 0.71
N ILE A 131 -14.57 -12.84 0.76
CA ILE A 131 -13.94 -13.63 -0.30
C ILE A 131 -15.03 -14.47 -0.95
N HIS A 132 -15.17 -14.32 -2.25
CA HIS A 132 -16.06 -15.12 -3.09
C HIS A 132 -15.24 -16.04 -3.97
N VAL A 133 -15.55 -17.32 -3.94
CA VAL A 133 -14.99 -18.34 -4.83
C VAL A 133 -16.16 -19.05 -5.48
N ALA A 134 -16.19 -19.08 -6.81
CA ALA A 134 -17.24 -19.73 -7.56
C ALA A 134 -17.31 -21.24 -7.27
N GLU A 135 -18.41 -21.88 -7.67
CA GLU A 135 -18.69 -23.30 -7.50
C GLU A 135 -18.91 -23.69 -6.02
N ASP A 136 -18.42 -24.88 -5.62
CA ASP A 136 -18.69 -25.48 -4.31
C ASP A 136 -17.92 -24.86 -3.13
N TYR A 137 -16.99 -23.92 -3.41
CA TYR A 137 -16.16 -23.30 -2.36
C TYR A 137 -16.90 -22.19 -1.59
N GLY A 138 -17.88 -21.53 -2.21
CA GLY A 138 -18.79 -20.57 -1.57
C GLY A 138 -18.12 -19.26 -1.13
N ASN A 139 -18.81 -18.58 -0.21
CA ASN A 139 -18.40 -17.26 0.29
C ASN A 139 -17.79 -17.37 1.68
N LYS A 140 -16.75 -16.58 1.96
CA LYS A 140 -16.17 -16.45 3.30
C LYS A 140 -16.17 -14.98 3.72
N THR A 141 -16.52 -14.77 4.97
CA THR A 141 -16.50 -13.43 5.58
C THR A 141 -15.63 -13.47 6.82
N LEU A 142 -14.76 -12.48 6.94
CA LEU A 142 -13.77 -12.35 8.00
C LEU A 142 -13.76 -10.92 8.53
N ALA A 143 -13.34 -10.77 9.78
CA ALA A 143 -13.02 -9.50 10.38
C ALA A 143 -11.54 -9.48 10.76
N SER A 144 -10.89 -8.34 10.55
CA SER A 144 -9.48 -8.14 10.89
C SER A 144 -9.27 -6.72 11.41
N CYS A 145 -8.07 -6.44 11.87
CA CYS A 145 -7.71 -5.08 12.26
C CYS A 145 -6.28 -4.75 11.80
N GLU A 146 -6.04 -3.45 11.71
CA GLU A 146 -4.72 -2.92 11.38
C GLU A 146 -4.33 -1.85 12.40
N ILE A 147 -3.05 -1.73 12.68
CA ILE A 147 -2.49 -0.74 13.58
C ILE A 147 -1.32 -0.06 12.89
N GLY A 148 -1.35 1.26 12.85
CA GLY A 148 -0.30 2.08 12.27
C GLY A 148 0.35 3.00 13.30
N LEU A 149 1.65 3.17 13.19
CA LEU A 149 2.44 4.16 13.91
C LEU A 149 3.27 4.96 12.91
N LEU A 150 3.37 6.26 13.11
CA LEU A 150 4.19 7.13 12.27
C LEU A 150 4.91 8.16 13.13
N TYR A 151 6.20 8.22 12.99
CA TYR A 151 7.05 9.31 13.44
C TYR A 151 7.35 10.22 12.25
N ASN A 152 7.09 11.50 12.42
CA ASN A 152 7.44 12.55 11.48
C ASN A 152 8.36 13.55 12.17
N GLY A 153 9.65 13.37 11.96
CA GLY A 153 10.68 14.25 12.53
C GLY A 153 10.74 15.62 11.85
N ASP A 154 11.54 16.49 12.43
CA ASP A 154 11.72 17.87 11.94
C ASP A 154 12.25 17.88 10.50
N LYS A 155 11.39 18.19 9.55
CA LYS A 155 11.61 18.46 8.11
C LYS A 155 12.05 17.29 7.22
N HIS A 156 12.85 16.32 7.67
CA HIS A 156 13.53 15.40 6.75
C HIS A 156 13.18 13.93 6.93
N LEU A 157 13.04 13.46 8.16
CA LEU A 157 12.92 12.04 8.46
C LEU A 157 11.50 11.66 8.84
N SER A 158 10.98 10.63 8.19
CA SER A 158 9.75 9.94 8.58
C SER A 158 10.04 8.46 8.80
N ILE A 159 9.49 7.88 9.86
CA ILE A 159 9.59 6.44 10.15
C ILE A 159 8.17 5.94 10.38
N GLY A 160 7.80 4.88 9.66
CA GLY A 160 6.48 4.27 9.75
C GLY A 160 6.56 2.80 10.13
N VAL A 161 5.60 2.37 10.91
CA VAL A 161 5.36 0.96 11.22
C VAL A 161 3.89 0.68 11.04
N GLN A 162 3.57 -0.45 10.40
CA GLN A 162 2.20 -0.94 10.24
C GLN A 162 2.16 -2.41 10.58
N LEU A 163 1.14 -2.80 11.32
CA LEU A 163 0.78 -4.18 11.61
C LEU A 163 -0.58 -4.45 10.96
N LEU A 164 -0.61 -5.41 10.05
CA LEU A 164 -1.83 -5.88 9.40
C LEU A 164 -2.18 -7.22 10.00
N ASN A 165 -3.44 -7.38 10.38
CA ASN A 165 -3.97 -8.63 10.92
C ASN A 165 -3.09 -9.22 12.05
N PRO A 166 -2.84 -8.48 13.16
CA PRO A 166 -1.96 -8.93 14.24
C PRO A 166 -2.49 -10.18 14.97
N VAL A 167 -3.78 -10.51 14.79
CA VAL A 167 -4.40 -11.72 15.32
C VAL A 167 -4.65 -12.67 14.18
N PRO A 168 -4.03 -13.86 14.15
CA PRO A 168 -4.20 -14.82 13.06
C PRO A 168 -5.66 -15.22 12.87
N VAL A 169 -6.19 -14.98 11.69
CA VAL A 169 -7.56 -15.37 11.30
C VAL A 169 -7.47 -16.53 10.32
N LYS A 170 -8.09 -17.65 10.66
CA LYS A 170 -8.15 -18.84 9.79
C LYS A 170 -9.27 -18.70 8.77
N ILE A 171 -8.94 -18.88 7.51
CA ILE A 171 -9.89 -18.99 6.41
C ILE A 171 -10.18 -20.49 6.25
N ILE A 172 -11.40 -20.92 6.56
CA ILE A 172 -11.77 -22.33 6.38
C ILE A 172 -12.07 -22.56 4.90
N LEU A 173 -11.03 -22.77 4.13
CA LEU A 173 -11.04 -23.27 2.76
C LEU A 173 -10.45 -24.69 2.74
N HIS A 174 -10.58 -25.40 1.65
CA HIS A 174 -9.92 -26.67 1.44
C HIS A 174 -8.92 -26.55 0.28
N PRO A 175 -7.59 -26.46 0.56
CA PRO A 175 -6.90 -26.55 1.86
C PRO A 175 -7.14 -25.35 2.76
N PRO A 176 -6.97 -25.48 4.08
CA PRO A 176 -7.16 -24.37 5.02
C PRO A 176 -6.08 -23.32 4.82
N GLU A 177 -6.51 -22.08 4.61
CA GLU A 177 -5.65 -20.91 4.49
C GLU A 177 -5.74 -20.03 5.73
N GLN A 178 -4.77 -19.17 5.92
CA GLN A 178 -4.77 -18.15 6.98
C GLN A 178 -4.58 -16.78 6.35
N LEU A 179 -5.33 -15.80 6.87
CA LEU A 179 -5.09 -14.42 6.50
C LEU A 179 -3.68 -14.03 6.96
N PRO A 180 -2.83 -13.52 6.08
CA PRO A 180 -1.44 -13.22 6.44
C PRO A 180 -1.36 -12.14 7.52
N SER A 181 -0.46 -12.34 8.48
CA SER A 181 -0.11 -11.35 9.49
C SER A 181 1.18 -10.67 9.06
N LEU A 182 1.10 -9.38 8.74
CA LEU A 182 2.20 -8.63 8.15
C LEU A 182 2.70 -7.55 9.11
N ILE A 183 4.02 -7.40 9.17
CA ILE A 183 4.67 -6.22 9.73
C ILE A 183 5.41 -5.48 8.61
N CYS A 184 5.13 -4.19 8.49
CA CYS A 184 5.80 -3.29 7.56
C CYS A 184 6.54 -2.22 8.35
N ILE A 185 7.80 -1.99 8.02
CA ILE A 185 8.64 -0.95 8.64
C ILE A 185 9.28 -0.16 7.50
N GLY A 186 9.15 1.15 7.55
CA GLY A 186 9.69 2.02 6.51
C GLY A 186 10.34 3.28 7.05
N LEU A 187 11.24 3.82 6.26
CA LEU A 187 11.93 5.07 6.48
C LEU A 187 11.87 5.89 5.20
N ALA A 188 11.54 7.17 5.33
CA ALA A 188 11.62 8.12 4.23
C ALA A 188 12.47 9.32 4.65
N TYR A 189 13.32 9.76 3.73
CA TYR A 189 14.19 10.92 3.94
C TYR A 189 13.99 11.94 2.82
N GLN A 190 13.63 13.15 3.22
CA GLN A 190 13.49 14.31 2.34
C GLN A 190 14.83 15.03 2.24
N PHE A 191 15.55 14.85 1.13
CA PHE A 191 16.87 15.47 0.92
C PHE A 191 16.75 16.96 0.60
N SER A 192 15.73 17.33 -0.17
CA SER A 192 15.35 18.72 -0.47
C SER A 192 13.83 18.82 -0.61
N ASP A 193 13.30 20.01 -0.83
CA ASP A 193 11.88 20.22 -1.06
C ASP A 193 11.37 19.46 -2.31
N GLU A 194 12.30 19.11 -3.23
CA GLU A 194 12.00 18.43 -4.47
C GLU A 194 12.30 16.93 -4.45
N PHE A 195 13.23 16.45 -3.58
CA PHE A 195 13.74 15.09 -3.67
C PHE A 195 13.54 14.28 -2.38
N LEU A 196 12.80 13.18 -2.51
CA LEU A 196 12.50 12.24 -1.43
C LEU A 196 12.92 10.82 -1.83
N VAL A 197 13.50 10.09 -0.88
CA VAL A 197 13.77 8.66 -0.99
C VAL A 197 13.06 7.93 0.15
N SER A 198 12.49 6.78 -0.16
CA SER A 198 11.81 5.91 0.81
C SER A 198 12.31 4.48 0.67
N VAL A 199 12.48 3.81 1.80
CA VAL A 199 12.77 2.38 1.90
C VAL A 199 11.79 1.73 2.86
N GLU A 200 11.36 0.52 2.54
CA GLU A 200 10.39 -0.23 3.33
C GLU A 200 10.73 -1.71 3.33
N THR A 201 10.53 -2.35 4.46
CA THR A 201 10.59 -3.81 4.57
C THR A 201 9.23 -4.35 4.99
N GLU A 202 8.85 -5.46 4.40
CA GLU A 202 7.63 -6.18 4.74
C GLU A 202 7.97 -7.61 5.11
N LYS A 203 7.48 -8.07 6.23
CA LYS A 203 7.64 -9.44 6.70
C LYS A 203 6.29 -10.04 7.06
N ASP A 204 6.01 -11.14 6.42
CA ASP A 204 4.97 -12.10 6.77
C ASP A 204 5.57 -13.25 7.59
N LEU A 205 4.75 -13.92 8.38
CA LEU A 205 5.19 -15.09 9.15
C LEU A 205 5.61 -16.25 8.25
N GLN A 206 5.02 -16.37 7.05
CA GLN A 206 5.21 -17.49 6.14
C GLN A 206 6.12 -17.18 4.95
N ASN A 207 6.25 -15.91 4.56
CA ASN A 207 6.98 -15.50 3.37
C ASN A 207 8.34 -14.89 3.67
N PRO A 208 9.25 -14.87 2.68
CA PRO A 208 10.53 -14.18 2.78
C PRO A 208 10.35 -12.69 3.05
N LEU A 209 11.39 -12.07 3.60
CA LEU A 209 11.44 -10.64 3.80
C LEU A 209 11.46 -9.92 2.45
N ALA A 210 10.49 -9.07 2.21
CA ALA A 210 10.44 -8.21 1.04
C ALA A 210 11.07 -6.85 1.35
N PHE A 211 11.85 -6.33 0.39
CA PHE A 211 12.41 -4.99 0.42
C PHE A 211 11.81 -4.17 -0.71
N ARG A 212 11.49 -2.91 -0.40
CA ARG A 212 10.95 -1.94 -1.34
C ARG A 212 11.74 -0.64 -1.20
N THR A 213 12.00 0.01 -2.31
CA THR A 213 12.58 1.35 -2.31
C THR A 213 12.00 2.19 -3.42
N GLY A 214 11.88 3.48 -3.18
CA GLY A 214 11.37 4.43 -4.16
C GLY A 214 11.98 5.79 -3.99
N ALA A 215 12.00 6.54 -5.09
CA ALA A 215 12.43 7.93 -5.14
C ALA A 215 11.38 8.78 -5.85
N GLU A 216 11.14 9.97 -5.34
CA GLU A 216 10.25 10.99 -5.90
C GLU A 216 11.03 12.25 -6.15
N TYR A 217 10.91 12.79 -7.36
CA TYR A 217 11.51 14.07 -7.74
C TYR A 217 10.45 15.01 -8.31
N ARG A 218 10.27 16.15 -7.66
CA ARG A 218 9.37 17.22 -8.06
C ARG A 218 10.15 18.21 -8.96
N PHE A 219 9.95 18.09 -10.26
CA PHE A 219 10.65 18.93 -11.23
C PHE A 219 9.91 20.22 -11.56
N ALA A 220 8.63 20.32 -11.21
CA ALA A 220 7.82 21.52 -11.34
C ALA A 220 6.77 21.56 -10.23
N ALA A 221 6.25 22.75 -9.92
CA ALA A 221 5.24 22.91 -8.86
C ALA A 221 4.04 21.96 -8.96
N PRO A 222 3.45 21.70 -10.17
CA PRO A 222 2.33 20.78 -10.28
C PRO A 222 2.76 19.32 -10.57
N ALA A 223 4.06 19.04 -10.83
CA ALA A 223 4.45 17.76 -11.42
C ALA A 223 5.65 17.10 -10.74
N CYS A 224 5.57 15.79 -10.56
CA CYS A 224 6.66 14.97 -10.03
C CYS A 224 6.82 13.67 -10.83
N ALA A 225 8.04 13.15 -10.86
CA ALA A 225 8.39 11.85 -11.40
C ALA A 225 8.79 10.91 -10.25
N ARG A 226 8.52 9.62 -10.40
CA ARG A 226 8.79 8.60 -9.40
C ARG A 226 9.34 7.35 -10.05
N ILE A 227 10.24 6.70 -9.33
CA ILE A 227 10.76 5.37 -9.67
C ILE A 227 10.85 4.53 -8.41
N GLY A 228 10.81 3.22 -8.59
CA GLY A 228 10.95 2.31 -7.47
C GLY A 228 11.28 0.89 -7.88
N ILE A 229 11.59 0.09 -6.89
CA ILE A 229 11.84 -1.34 -7.05
C ILE A 229 11.35 -2.09 -5.81
N SER A 230 10.79 -3.27 -6.00
CA SER A 230 10.50 -4.27 -4.96
C SER A 230 11.25 -5.56 -5.25
N THR A 231 11.48 -6.39 -4.21
CA THR A 231 12.25 -7.64 -4.35
C THR A 231 11.39 -8.89 -4.35
N CYS A 232 10.18 -8.82 -3.82
CA CYS A 232 9.28 -9.98 -3.72
C CYS A 232 7.86 -9.60 -4.16
N PRO A 233 7.52 -9.83 -5.44
CA PRO A 233 8.38 -10.20 -6.57
C PRO A 233 9.30 -9.05 -7.02
N VAL A 234 10.34 -9.38 -7.80
CA VAL A 234 11.19 -8.33 -8.39
C VAL A 234 10.38 -7.56 -9.42
N THR A 235 10.08 -6.30 -9.11
CA THR A 235 9.27 -5.42 -9.95
C THR A 235 9.90 -4.04 -9.97
N PHE A 236 10.12 -3.51 -11.16
CA PHE A 236 10.52 -2.12 -11.36
C PHE A 236 9.27 -1.27 -11.54
N THR A 237 9.22 -0.11 -10.91
CA THR A 237 8.06 0.78 -10.99
C THR A 237 8.47 2.18 -11.39
N PHE A 238 7.58 2.86 -12.06
CA PHE A 238 7.76 4.26 -12.45
C PHE A 238 6.39 4.94 -12.52
N GLY A 239 6.39 6.25 -12.44
CA GLY A 239 5.14 7.00 -12.52
C GLY A 239 5.34 8.50 -12.49
N VAL A 240 4.23 9.19 -12.70
CA VAL A 240 4.14 10.64 -12.66
C VAL A 240 2.96 11.06 -11.80
N GLY A 241 3.11 12.19 -11.12
CA GLY A 241 2.05 12.80 -10.34
C GLY A 241 1.81 14.23 -10.78
N LEU A 242 0.54 14.62 -10.80
CA LEU A 242 0.10 15.97 -11.12
C LEU A 242 -0.81 16.49 -10.02
N GLU A 243 -0.58 17.72 -9.58
CA GLU A 243 -1.36 18.36 -8.52
C GLU A 243 -1.90 19.70 -9.00
N PHE A 244 -3.22 19.78 -9.21
CA PHE A 244 -3.91 20.97 -9.67
C PHE A 244 -4.93 21.45 -8.62
N GLY A 245 -4.47 22.30 -7.72
CA GLY A 245 -5.32 22.82 -6.63
C GLY A 245 -5.89 21.73 -5.74
N LYS A 246 -7.16 21.39 -5.92
CA LYS A 246 -7.88 20.38 -5.13
C LYS A 246 -7.78 18.97 -5.71
N LEU A 247 -7.29 18.82 -6.93
CA LEU A 247 -7.17 17.55 -7.63
C LEU A 247 -5.72 17.08 -7.61
N LYS A 248 -5.52 15.82 -7.25
CA LYS A 248 -4.26 15.09 -7.42
C LYS A 248 -4.51 13.90 -8.31
N PHE A 249 -3.72 13.77 -9.34
CA PHE A 249 -3.74 12.69 -10.28
C PHE A 249 -2.37 12.01 -10.33
N ASP A 250 -2.33 10.72 -10.11
CA ASP A 250 -1.11 9.92 -10.18
C ASP A 250 -1.31 8.79 -11.19
N MET A 251 -0.33 8.59 -12.05
CA MET A 251 -0.22 7.44 -12.94
C MET A 251 1.05 6.68 -12.61
N ALA A 252 0.97 5.36 -12.60
CA ALA A 252 2.12 4.50 -12.39
C ALA A 252 2.04 3.24 -13.25
N SER A 253 3.16 2.58 -13.40
CA SER A 253 3.20 1.23 -13.95
C SER A 253 4.31 0.45 -13.28
N GLY A 254 4.01 -0.79 -12.89
CA GLY A 254 4.98 -1.81 -12.53
C GLY A 254 5.39 -2.60 -13.75
N TYR A 255 6.63 -3.07 -13.78
CA TYR A 255 7.15 -4.00 -14.78
C TYR A 255 7.73 -5.24 -14.09
N HIS A 256 7.09 -6.37 -14.33
CA HIS A 256 7.54 -7.68 -13.89
C HIS A 256 8.22 -8.41 -15.05
N GLN A 257 9.41 -8.96 -14.81
CA GLN A 257 10.24 -9.52 -15.89
C GLN A 257 9.53 -10.62 -16.72
N ALA A 258 8.72 -11.45 -16.07
CA ALA A 258 8.02 -12.56 -16.73
C ALA A 258 6.56 -12.21 -17.13
N LEU A 259 5.88 -11.36 -16.35
CA LEU A 259 4.44 -11.11 -16.51
C LEU A 259 4.11 -9.78 -17.22
N GLY A 260 5.11 -8.90 -17.41
CA GLY A 260 4.94 -7.65 -18.14
C GLY A 260 4.48 -6.48 -17.27
N PHE A 261 3.69 -5.60 -17.84
CA PHE A 261 3.30 -4.32 -17.25
C PHE A 261 2.00 -4.40 -16.43
N SER A 262 1.97 -3.63 -15.34
CA SER A 262 0.80 -3.42 -14.49
C SER A 262 0.51 -1.92 -14.39
N PRO A 263 -0.26 -1.34 -15.35
CA PRO A 263 -0.64 0.07 -15.27
C PRO A 263 -1.60 0.33 -14.12
N SER A 264 -1.46 1.51 -13.53
CA SER A 264 -2.31 1.97 -12.44
C SER A 264 -2.53 3.48 -12.50
N GLY A 265 -3.60 3.92 -11.89
CA GLY A 265 -3.93 5.32 -11.78
C GLY A 265 -4.69 5.64 -10.50
N SER A 266 -4.56 6.84 -10.01
CA SER A 266 -5.37 7.32 -8.89
C SER A 266 -5.74 8.79 -9.03
N LEU A 267 -6.92 9.12 -8.53
CA LEU A 267 -7.45 10.46 -8.45
C LEU A 267 -7.87 10.74 -7.01
N THR A 268 -7.46 11.88 -6.50
CA THR A 268 -7.90 12.39 -5.19
C THR A 268 -8.46 13.79 -5.34
N TYR A 269 -9.61 14.03 -4.72
CA TYR A 269 -10.22 15.35 -4.62
C TYR A 269 -10.29 15.78 -3.17
N SER A 270 -9.77 16.98 -2.88
CA SER A 270 -9.86 17.61 -1.55
C SER A 270 -10.97 18.66 -1.55
N PHE A 271 -11.95 18.48 -0.66
CA PHE A 271 -13.04 19.43 -0.44
C PHE A 271 -12.53 20.68 0.31
N ASN A 272 -13.32 21.70 0.36
CA ASN A 272 -12.98 22.91 1.13
C ASN A 272 -13.16 22.68 2.62
#